data_97deeb6465a66d51c84876435f09b56c
#
_entry.id   97deeb6465a66d51c84876435f09b56c
#
_cell.length_a   1.000
_cell.length_b   1.000
_cell.length_c   1.000
_cell.angle_alpha   90.00
_cell.angle_beta   90.00
_cell.angle_gamma   90.00
#
_symmetry.space_group_name_H-M   'P 1'
#
loop_
_entity.id
_entity.type
_entity.pdbx_description
1 polymer ?
#
loop_
_entity_poly.entity_id
_entity_poly.type
_entity_poly.pdbx_seq_one_letter_code
_entity_poly.pdbx_strand_id
1 'polypeptide(L)'
;MNDAQKVVFLHGLGETRDVWNPVIKQLPQTECISLDILRMKPPLDSWSLEDVCTQIADSLTEPVHLVGLSLGAVIALNIALTHPDKVSSLFVSAPQAKPPKLLMNLQKTLMRVLPTKWVCPPQLSKPELVGVLDSLKGLDLTSQLPTLAMPVTVVCGSKDKANLPAARKIAGLIPTAHLEVIQGAGHQWHAAHPQLFACYLTKHLDR
;
A
#
# COMPACT_ATOMS: atom_id res chain seq x y z
N MET A 1 14.38 -5.62 -27.20
CA MET A 1 13.82 -4.34 -26.71
C MET A 1 13.46 -4.62 -25.28
N ASN A 2 14.08 -3.92 -24.28
CA ASN A 2 13.56 -4.02 -22.92
C ASN A 2 12.18 -3.37 -22.95
N ASP A 3 11.11 -4.17 -22.78
CA ASP A 3 9.80 -3.61 -22.53
C ASP A 3 9.90 -2.73 -21.28
N ALA A 4 9.45 -1.49 -21.38
CA ALA A 4 9.52 -0.55 -20.28
C ALA A 4 8.72 -1.14 -19.12
N GLN A 5 9.39 -1.32 -17.98
CA GLN A 5 8.74 -1.84 -16.76
C GLN A 5 7.64 -0.88 -16.35
N LYS A 6 6.41 -1.39 -16.22
CA LYS A 6 5.25 -0.60 -15.81
C LYS A 6 5.03 -0.73 -14.31
N VAL A 7 5.08 0.40 -13.63
CA VAL A 7 4.96 0.49 -12.17
C VAL A 7 3.69 1.24 -11.78
N VAL A 8 2.85 0.61 -10.97
CA VAL A 8 1.61 1.20 -10.45
C VAL A 8 1.75 1.50 -8.97
N PHE A 9 1.56 2.77 -8.60
CA PHE A 9 1.71 3.28 -7.25
C PHE A 9 0.36 3.46 -6.56
N LEU A 10 0.26 2.93 -5.33
CA LEU A 10 -0.93 2.96 -4.47
C LEU A 10 -0.58 3.67 -3.16
N HIS A 11 -1.20 4.82 -2.91
CA HIS A 11 -0.90 5.67 -1.76
C HIS A 11 -1.50 5.18 -0.44
N GLY A 12 -1.10 5.77 0.68
CA GLY A 12 -1.64 5.49 2.01
C GLY A 12 -3.00 6.17 2.28
N LEU A 13 -3.64 5.77 3.37
CA LEU A 13 -4.86 6.42 3.84
C LEU A 13 -4.60 7.91 4.15
N GLY A 14 -5.43 8.78 3.59
CA GLY A 14 -5.31 10.23 3.77
C GLY A 14 -4.31 10.93 2.85
N GLU A 15 -3.74 10.21 1.92
CA GLU A 15 -2.92 10.76 0.84
C GLU A 15 -3.70 10.79 -0.47
N THR A 16 -3.09 11.33 -1.51
CA THR A 16 -3.56 11.31 -2.90
C THR A 16 -2.46 10.73 -3.79
N ARG A 17 -2.79 10.41 -5.04
CA ARG A 17 -1.82 9.93 -6.03
C ARG A 17 -0.59 10.83 -6.16
N ASP A 18 -0.74 12.13 -5.91
CA ASP A 18 0.33 13.12 -6.11
C ASP A 18 1.50 12.98 -5.12
N VAL A 19 1.30 12.25 -4.01
CA VAL A 19 2.37 11.98 -3.04
C VAL A 19 3.55 11.24 -3.67
N TRP A 20 3.31 10.53 -4.78
CA TRP A 20 4.32 9.77 -5.49
C TRP A 20 5.13 10.59 -6.51
N ASN A 21 4.68 11.81 -6.86
CA ASN A 21 5.36 12.64 -7.86
C ASN A 21 6.86 12.86 -7.58
N PRO A 22 7.31 13.10 -6.32
CA PRO A 22 8.74 13.23 -6.03
C PRO A 22 9.55 11.94 -6.27
N VAL A 23 8.95 10.77 -6.02
CA VAL A 23 9.58 9.46 -6.28
C VAL A 23 9.61 9.18 -7.78
N ILE A 24 8.50 9.38 -8.48
CA ILE A 24 8.37 9.13 -9.93
C ILE A 24 9.38 9.96 -10.73
N LYS A 25 9.63 11.20 -10.32
CA LYS A 25 10.66 12.07 -10.93
C LYS A 25 12.08 11.47 -10.88
N GLN A 26 12.33 10.52 -10.00
CA GLN A 26 13.62 9.81 -9.89
C GLN A 26 13.71 8.55 -10.77
N LEU A 27 12.62 8.21 -11.48
CA LEU A 27 12.49 6.99 -12.30
C LEU A 27 12.20 7.32 -13.77
N PRO A 28 13.07 8.09 -14.47
CA PRO A 28 12.76 8.67 -15.79
C PRO A 28 12.63 7.64 -16.92
N GLN A 29 13.10 6.41 -16.71
CA GLN A 29 13.07 5.33 -17.72
C GLN A 29 11.98 4.29 -17.42
N THR A 30 11.14 4.52 -16.40
CA THR A 30 10.10 3.60 -15.96
C THR A 30 8.74 4.20 -16.27
N GLU A 31 7.84 3.42 -16.86
CA GLU A 31 6.45 3.83 -17.01
C GLU A 31 5.75 3.80 -15.65
N CYS A 32 5.46 4.96 -15.08
CA CYS A 32 4.88 5.09 -13.76
C CYS A 32 3.45 5.62 -13.81
N ILE A 33 2.52 4.89 -13.18
CA ILE A 33 1.13 5.30 -13.01
C ILE A 33 0.83 5.37 -11.52
N SER A 34 0.33 6.50 -11.03
CA SER A 34 -0.15 6.62 -9.65
C SER A 34 -1.69 6.72 -9.63
N LEU A 35 -2.33 5.86 -8.83
CA LEU A 35 -3.78 5.77 -8.73
C LEU A 35 -4.28 6.48 -7.46
N ASP A 36 -5.39 7.20 -7.58
CA ASP A 36 -6.10 7.76 -6.42
C ASP A 36 -7.09 6.73 -5.88
N ILE A 37 -6.59 5.82 -5.04
CA ILE A 37 -7.33 4.65 -4.54
C ILE A 37 -8.55 5.02 -3.67
N LEU A 38 -8.60 6.24 -3.15
CA LEU A 38 -9.73 6.73 -2.36
C LEU A 38 -10.81 7.40 -3.22
N ARG A 39 -10.53 7.67 -4.49
CA ARG A 39 -11.47 8.28 -5.45
C ARG A 39 -11.94 7.32 -6.54
N MET A 40 -11.61 6.04 -6.42
CA MET A 40 -12.15 4.99 -7.29
C MET A 40 -13.62 4.75 -6.97
N LYS A 41 -14.41 4.43 -7.99
CA LYS A 41 -15.84 4.08 -7.80
C LYS A 41 -15.94 2.72 -7.07
N PRO A 42 -16.92 2.49 -6.21
CA PRO A 42 -18.04 3.35 -5.81
C PRO A 42 -17.61 4.56 -4.95
N PRO A 43 -18.57 5.48 -4.63
CA PRO A 43 -18.31 6.60 -3.71
C PRO A 43 -17.72 6.14 -2.38
N LEU A 44 -16.93 7.00 -1.72
CA LEU A 44 -16.19 6.66 -0.50
C LEU A 44 -17.05 6.19 0.70
N ASP A 45 -18.34 6.55 0.75
CA ASP A 45 -19.29 6.07 1.76
C ASP A 45 -19.63 4.58 1.61
N SER A 46 -19.44 4.03 0.40
CA SER A 46 -19.58 2.61 0.07
C SER A 46 -18.24 1.97 -0.35
N TRP A 47 -17.11 2.56 0.02
CA TRP A 47 -15.78 2.07 -0.32
C TRP A 47 -15.56 0.65 0.20
N SER A 48 -15.17 -0.24 -0.69
CA SER A 48 -14.88 -1.64 -0.41
C SER A 48 -13.47 -1.99 -0.90
N LEU A 49 -12.72 -2.68 -0.06
CA LEU A 49 -11.39 -3.17 -0.43
C LEU A 49 -11.47 -4.09 -1.66
N GLU A 50 -12.47 -4.97 -1.70
CA GLU A 50 -12.69 -5.92 -2.79
C GLU A 50 -12.97 -5.19 -4.11
N ASP A 51 -13.90 -4.22 -4.11
CA ASP A 51 -14.24 -3.45 -5.30
C ASP A 51 -13.05 -2.66 -5.84
N VAL A 52 -12.27 -2.04 -4.96
CA VAL A 52 -11.07 -1.29 -5.38
C VAL A 52 -10.01 -2.21 -5.95
N CYS A 53 -9.77 -3.36 -5.33
CA CYS A 53 -8.83 -4.35 -5.84
C CYS A 53 -9.25 -4.88 -7.22
N THR A 54 -10.54 -5.21 -7.40
CA THR A 54 -11.10 -5.67 -8.67
C THR A 54 -10.97 -4.60 -9.74
N GLN A 55 -11.38 -3.36 -9.46
CA GLN A 55 -11.27 -2.25 -10.42
C GLN A 55 -9.82 -1.99 -10.86
N ILE A 56 -8.87 -2.06 -9.93
CA ILE A 56 -7.45 -1.92 -10.28
C ILE A 56 -7.03 -3.09 -11.18
N ALA A 57 -7.30 -4.33 -10.77
CA ALA A 57 -6.91 -5.53 -11.53
C ALA A 57 -7.51 -5.54 -12.94
N ASP A 58 -8.79 -5.16 -13.09
CA ASP A 58 -9.48 -5.08 -14.38
C ASP A 58 -8.91 -3.98 -15.29
N SER A 59 -8.37 -2.91 -14.70
CA SER A 59 -7.73 -1.83 -15.47
C SER A 59 -6.34 -2.20 -15.99
N LEU A 60 -5.72 -3.27 -15.47
CA LEU A 60 -4.40 -3.71 -15.88
C LEU A 60 -4.48 -4.59 -17.11
N THR A 61 -3.94 -4.10 -18.22
CA THR A 61 -3.89 -4.82 -19.52
C THR A 61 -2.75 -5.81 -19.63
N GLU A 62 -1.75 -5.69 -18.75
CA GLU A 62 -0.54 -6.50 -18.68
C GLU A 62 -0.09 -6.64 -17.20
N PRO A 63 0.77 -7.61 -16.87
CA PRO A 63 1.34 -7.70 -15.53
C PRO A 63 2.20 -6.49 -15.19
N VAL A 64 2.02 -5.93 -13.99
CA VAL A 64 2.70 -4.71 -13.54
C VAL A 64 3.47 -4.93 -12.23
N HIS A 65 4.42 -4.06 -11.93
CA HIS A 65 5.03 -3.95 -10.62
C HIS A 65 4.14 -3.08 -9.73
N LEU A 66 3.61 -3.63 -8.63
CA LEU A 66 2.77 -2.88 -7.68
C LEU A 66 3.63 -2.30 -6.56
N VAL A 67 3.53 -0.99 -6.35
CA VAL A 67 4.16 -0.26 -5.25
C VAL A 67 3.07 0.27 -4.33
N GLY A 68 3.06 -0.15 -3.07
CA GLY A 68 2.03 0.27 -2.12
C GLY A 68 2.59 0.79 -0.80
N LEU A 69 1.97 1.82 -0.24
CA LEU A 69 2.22 2.30 1.11
C LEU A 69 1.00 2.06 1.99
N SER A 70 1.19 1.45 3.18
CA SER A 70 0.15 1.32 4.21
C SER A 70 -1.16 0.72 3.63
N LEU A 71 -2.24 1.48 3.48
CA LEU A 71 -3.47 1.04 2.81
C LEU A 71 -3.19 0.55 1.39
N GLY A 72 -2.39 1.29 0.62
CA GLY A 72 -1.97 0.87 -0.72
C GLY A 72 -1.19 -0.45 -0.73
N ALA A 73 -0.41 -0.71 0.34
CA ALA A 73 0.28 -1.99 0.50
C ALA A 73 -0.68 -3.15 0.80
N VAL A 74 -1.76 -2.89 1.56
CA VAL A 74 -2.84 -3.89 1.78
C VAL A 74 -3.54 -4.22 0.47
N ILE A 75 -3.86 -3.20 -0.34
CA ILE A 75 -4.48 -3.37 -1.66
C ILE A 75 -3.55 -4.15 -2.58
N ALA A 76 -2.26 -3.80 -2.66
CA ALA A 76 -1.27 -4.50 -3.49
C ALA A 76 -1.14 -5.98 -3.12
N LEU A 77 -1.08 -6.30 -1.83
CA LEU A 77 -1.07 -7.69 -1.34
C LEU A 77 -2.36 -8.43 -1.71
N ASN A 78 -3.52 -7.78 -1.57
CA ASN A 78 -4.79 -8.40 -1.91
C ASN A 78 -4.89 -8.68 -3.42
N ILE A 79 -4.53 -7.73 -4.28
CA ILE A 79 -4.50 -7.93 -5.74
C ILE A 79 -3.57 -9.08 -6.10
N ALA A 80 -2.37 -9.14 -5.53
CA ALA A 80 -1.42 -10.22 -5.83
C ALA A 80 -1.92 -11.60 -5.39
N LEU A 81 -2.76 -11.67 -4.36
CA LEU A 81 -3.38 -12.92 -3.90
C LEU A 81 -4.59 -13.34 -4.76
N THR A 82 -5.37 -12.38 -5.24
CA THR A 82 -6.61 -12.65 -5.99
C THR A 82 -6.42 -12.65 -7.51
N HIS A 83 -5.43 -11.91 -8.01
CA HIS A 83 -5.10 -11.76 -9.44
C HIS A 83 -3.57 -11.87 -9.66
N PRO A 84 -2.95 -13.00 -9.33
CA PRO A 84 -1.49 -13.16 -9.38
C PRO A 84 -0.92 -13.01 -10.80
N ASP A 85 -1.70 -13.30 -11.82
CA ASP A 85 -1.37 -13.12 -13.24
C ASP A 85 -1.22 -11.63 -13.66
N LYS A 86 -1.75 -10.70 -12.87
CA LYS A 86 -1.66 -9.25 -13.09
C LYS A 86 -0.46 -8.58 -12.40
N VAL A 87 0.32 -9.34 -11.62
CA VAL A 87 1.37 -8.78 -10.77
C VAL A 87 2.72 -9.41 -11.06
N SER A 88 3.63 -8.62 -11.66
CA SER A 88 5.01 -9.03 -11.91
C SER A 88 5.84 -9.05 -10.63
N SER A 89 5.68 -8.09 -9.74
CA SER A 89 6.33 -8.03 -8.43
C SER A 89 5.62 -7.08 -7.47
N LEU A 90 5.98 -7.16 -6.18
CA LEU A 90 5.44 -6.31 -5.11
C LEU A 90 6.55 -5.53 -4.39
N PHE A 91 6.40 -4.22 -4.29
CA PHE A 91 7.17 -3.37 -3.38
C PHE A 91 6.22 -2.74 -2.37
N VAL A 92 6.15 -3.29 -1.14
CA VAL A 92 5.17 -2.91 -0.13
C VAL A 92 5.83 -2.23 1.07
N SER A 93 5.48 -0.98 1.30
CA SER A 93 5.98 -0.16 2.41
C SER A 93 4.99 -0.10 3.57
N ALA A 94 5.46 -0.40 4.78
CA ALA A 94 4.67 -0.43 6.00
C ALA A 94 3.35 -1.25 5.88
N PRO A 95 3.38 -2.49 5.32
CA PRO A 95 2.20 -3.29 5.07
C PRO A 95 1.58 -3.82 6.36
N GLN A 96 0.25 -4.07 6.29
CA GLN A 96 -0.51 -4.80 7.29
C GLN A 96 -1.29 -5.93 6.60
N ALA A 97 -1.03 -7.18 7.01
CA ALA A 97 -1.81 -8.34 6.51
C ALA A 97 -3.04 -8.63 7.39
N LYS A 98 -3.01 -8.17 8.63
CA LYS A 98 -4.08 -8.31 9.62
C LYS A 98 -4.12 -7.05 10.47
N PRO A 99 -4.90 -6.02 10.06
CA PRO A 99 -5.02 -4.79 10.83
C PRO A 99 -5.52 -5.07 12.27
N PRO A 100 -4.89 -4.49 13.32
CA PRO A 100 -5.26 -4.77 14.70
C PRO A 100 -6.68 -4.27 15.02
N LYS A 101 -7.61 -5.19 15.32
CA LYS A 101 -9.02 -4.86 15.58
C LYS A 101 -9.20 -3.83 16.71
N LEU A 102 -8.37 -3.94 17.76
CA LEU A 102 -8.42 -3.01 18.90
C LEU A 102 -8.05 -1.59 18.48
N LEU A 103 -7.00 -1.43 17.69
CA LEU A 103 -6.55 -0.12 17.19
C LEU A 103 -7.60 0.50 16.27
N MET A 104 -8.21 -0.28 15.39
CA MET A 104 -9.28 0.17 14.50
C MET A 104 -10.53 0.60 15.28
N ASN A 105 -10.93 -0.14 16.33
CA ASN A 105 -12.05 0.22 17.17
C ASN A 105 -11.77 1.49 18.00
N LEU A 106 -10.57 1.63 18.55
CA LEU A 106 -10.14 2.83 19.26
C LEU A 106 -10.15 4.05 18.34
N GLN A 107 -9.62 3.91 17.14
CA GLN A 107 -9.59 4.96 16.12
C GLN A 107 -11.02 5.39 15.74
N LYS A 108 -11.95 4.45 15.54
CA LYS A 108 -13.37 4.76 15.31
C LYS A 108 -14.03 5.51 16.47
N THR A 109 -13.74 5.11 17.70
CA THR A 109 -14.27 5.77 18.88
C THR A 109 -13.77 7.21 18.99
N LEU A 110 -12.47 7.42 18.78
CA LEU A 110 -11.86 8.76 18.75
C LEU A 110 -12.47 9.63 17.64
N MET A 111 -12.71 9.07 16.46
CA MET A 111 -13.35 9.79 15.35
C MET A 111 -14.78 10.26 15.68
N ARG A 112 -15.54 9.50 16.47
CA ARG A 112 -16.90 9.90 16.88
C ARG A 112 -16.89 11.09 17.81
N VAL A 113 -15.89 11.20 18.67
CA VAL A 113 -15.83 12.19 19.75
C VAL A 113 -15.04 13.45 19.37
N LEU A 114 -13.94 13.29 18.63
CA LEU A 114 -13.05 14.41 18.30
C LEU A 114 -13.51 15.19 17.06
N PRO A 115 -13.18 16.51 16.97
CA PRO A 115 -13.46 17.32 15.79
C PRO A 115 -12.83 16.73 14.52
N THR A 116 -13.54 16.84 13.38
CA THR A 116 -13.08 16.30 12.08
C THR A 116 -11.67 16.71 11.72
N LYS A 117 -11.32 18.00 11.91
CA LYS A 117 -9.99 18.54 11.61
C LYS A 117 -8.83 17.91 12.39
N TRP A 118 -9.11 17.15 13.45
CA TRP A 118 -8.10 16.49 14.28
C TRP A 118 -7.92 15.01 13.93
N VAL A 119 -8.91 14.40 13.31
CA VAL A 119 -8.94 12.94 13.10
C VAL A 119 -9.08 12.52 11.65
N CYS A 120 -9.53 13.43 10.77
CA CYS A 120 -9.68 13.14 9.35
C CYS A 120 -8.61 13.89 8.54
N PRO A 121 -7.97 13.22 7.58
CA PRO A 121 -7.21 13.89 6.54
C PRO A 121 -8.08 14.93 5.82
N PRO A 122 -7.50 16.03 5.31
CA PRO A 122 -8.27 17.09 4.64
C PRO A 122 -9.10 16.60 3.44
N GLN A 123 -8.70 15.48 2.84
CA GLN A 123 -9.32 14.89 1.66
C GLN A 123 -10.52 13.99 1.97
N LEU A 124 -10.76 13.66 3.25
CA LEU A 124 -11.78 12.72 3.69
C LEU A 124 -12.75 13.34 4.67
N SER A 125 -14.02 13.00 4.55
CA SER A 125 -15.02 13.20 5.60
C SER A 125 -14.96 12.05 6.63
N LYS A 126 -15.56 12.25 7.80
CA LYS A 126 -15.65 11.19 8.82
C LYS A 126 -16.37 9.93 8.31
N PRO A 127 -17.54 10.02 7.63
CA PRO A 127 -18.22 8.85 7.07
C PRO A 127 -17.35 8.07 6.11
N GLU A 128 -16.66 8.75 5.19
CA GLU A 128 -15.76 8.13 4.22
C GLU A 128 -14.60 7.37 4.91
N LEU A 129 -13.96 8.00 5.90
CA LEU A 129 -12.90 7.35 6.66
C LEU A 129 -13.40 6.13 7.43
N VAL A 130 -14.60 6.22 8.03
CA VAL A 130 -15.24 5.08 8.72
C VAL A 130 -15.53 3.96 7.71
N GLY A 131 -16.04 4.27 6.52
CA GLY A 131 -16.30 3.28 5.45
C GLY A 131 -15.04 2.50 5.08
N VAL A 132 -13.92 3.20 4.84
CA VAL A 132 -12.62 2.55 4.56
C VAL A 132 -12.18 1.64 5.70
N LEU A 133 -12.26 2.11 6.96
CA LEU A 133 -11.86 1.31 8.12
C LEU A 133 -12.79 0.11 8.35
N ASP A 134 -14.09 0.25 8.07
CA ASP A 134 -15.04 -0.86 8.17
C ASP A 134 -14.77 -1.94 7.13
N SER A 135 -14.40 -1.56 5.92
CA SER A 135 -14.03 -2.48 4.86
C SER A 135 -12.77 -3.32 5.21
N LEU A 136 -11.86 -2.76 6.02
CA LEU A 136 -10.68 -3.48 6.50
C LEU A 136 -10.95 -4.34 7.74
N LYS A 137 -12.15 -4.24 8.33
CA LYS A 137 -12.50 -4.97 9.54
C LYS A 137 -12.59 -6.47 9.28
N GLY A 138 -11.76 -7.21 10.00
CA GLY A 138 -11.73 -8.67 9.90
C GLY A 138 -10.83 -9.19 8.78
N LEU A 139 -10.18 -8.30 8.02
CA LEU A 139 -9.18 -8.72 7.05
C LEU A 139 -8.07 -9.52 7.72
N ASP A 140 -7.78 -10.70 7.17
CA ASP A 140 -6.66 -11.54 7.58
C ASP A 140 -6.09 -12.26 6.34
N LEU A 141 -5.03 -11.72 5.79
CA LEU A 141 -4.33 -12.28 4.63
C LEU A 141 -3.23 -13.28 5.03
N THR A 142 -2.97 -13.45 6.33
CA THR A 142 -1.76 -14.16 6.82
C THR A 142 -1.65 -15.60 6.35
N SER A 143 -2.76 -16.31 6.24
CA SER A 143 -2.78 -17.71 5.78
C SER A 143 -2.52 -17.87 4.27
N GLN A 144 -2.76 -16.80 3.50
CA GLN A 144 -2.61 -16.82 2.04
C GLN A 144 -1.24 -16.28 1.59
N LEU A 145 -0.53 -15.47 2.42
CA LEU A 145 0.77 -14.91 2.06
C LEU A 145 1.81 -15.93 1.56
N PRO A 146 1.87 -17.19 2.09
CA PRO A 146 2.81 -18.19 1.60
C PRO A 146 2.57 -18.63 0.14
N THR A 147 1.42 -18.32 -0.47
CA THR A 147 1.12 -18.66 -1.87
C THR A 147 1.67 -17.65 -2.88
N LEU A 148 2.15 -16.49 -2.42
CA LEU A 148 2.75 -15.48 -3.30
C LEU A 148 4.07 -16.02 -3.88
N ALA A 149 4.15 -16.10 -5.21
CA ALA A 149 5.29 -16.65 -5.93
C ALA A 149 6.15 -15.59 -6.65
N MET A 150 5.58 -14.39 -6.89
CA MET A 150 6.31 -13.28 -7.51
C MET A 150 7.37 -12.69 -6.55
N PRO A 151 8.39 -11.96 -7.05
CA PRO A 151 9.34 -11.23 -6.21
C PRO A 151 8.62 -10.22 -5.31
N VAL A 152 8.95 -10.21 -4.00
CA VAL A 152 8.36 -9.28 -3.03
C VAL A 152 9.47 -8.56 -2.27
N THR A 153 9.41 -7.24 -2.21
CA THR A 153 10.20 -6.45 -1.25
C THR A 153 9.27 -5.80 -0.23
N VAL A 154 9.46 -6.17 1.03
CA VAL A 154 8.77 -5.55 2.16
C VAL A 154 9.68 -4.50 2.78
N VAL A 155 9.21 -3.27 2.85
CA VAL A 155 10.00 -2.14 3.37
C VAL A 155 9.30 -1.51 4.57
N CYS A 156 10.05 -1.11 5.60
CA CYS A 156 9.49 -0.35 6.71
C CYS A 156 10.53 0.55 7.35
N GLY A 157 10.15 1.75 7.75
CA GLY A 157 11.01 2.63 8.51
C GLY A 157 11.26 2.11 9.93
N SER A 158 12.49 2.23 10.43
CA SER A 158 12.85 1.76 11.79
C SER A 158 12.14 2.53 12.91
N LYS A 159 11.67 3.74 12.62
CA LYS A 159 10.86 4.58 13.54
C LYS A 159 9.35 4.33 13.42
N ASP A 160 8.90 3.58 12.41
CA ASP A 160 7.50 3.18 12.27
C ASP A 160 7.19 1.96 13.15
N LYS A 161 7.18 2.19 14.46
CA LYS A 161 7.02 1.15 15.47
C LYS A 161 5.66 0.44 15.38
N ALA A 162 4.66 1.09 14.82
CA ALA A 162 3.33 0.52 14.67
C ALA A 162 3.27 -0.57 13.57
N ASN A 163 4.02 -0.38 12.47
CA ASN A 163 3.96 -1.25 11.31
C ASN A 163 5.16 -2.20 11.18
N LEU A 164 6.31 -1.87 11.78
CA LEU A 164 7.52 -2.69 11.67
C LEU A 164 7.35 -4.16 12.13
N PRO A 165 6.63 -4.47 13.22
CA PRO A 165 6.37 -5.87 13.60
C PRO A 165 5.55 -6.62 12.54
N ALA A 166 4.55 -5.96 11.94
CA ALA A 166 3.75 -6.55 10.88
C ALA A 166 4.57 -6.76 9.59
N ALA A 167 5.40 -5.78 9.20
CA ALA A 167 6.29 -5.90 8.06
C ALA A 167 7.25 -7.10 8.20
N ARG A 168 7.86 -7.28 9.37
CA ARG A 168 8.71 -8.44 9.67
C ARG A 168 7.96 -9.76 9.56
N LYS A 169 6.73 -9.81 10.10
CA LYS A 169 5.88 -11.01 10.02
C LYS A 169 5.51 -11.34 8.59
N ILE A 170 5.10 -10.34 7.80
CA ILE A 170 4.74 -10.51 6.39
C ILE A 170 5.93 -11.03 5.58
N ALA A 171 7.10 -10.41 5.74
CA ALA A 171 8.32 -10.87 5.08
C ALA A 171 8.71 -12.30 5.45
N GLY A 172 8.48 -12.72 6.70
CA GLY A 172 8.74 -14.10 7.14
C GLY A 172 7.73 -15.14 6.63
N LEU A 173 6.55 -14.71 6.16
CA LEU A 173 5.51 -15.60 5.65
C LEU A 173 5.57 -15.78 4.13
N ILE A 174 6.12 -14.83 3.39
CA ILE A 174 6.21 -14.89 1.93
C ILE A 174 7.56 -15.49 1.52
N PRO A 175 7.60 -16.65 0.83
CA PRO A 175 8.86 -17.34 0.51
C PRO A 175 9.83 -16.51 -0.35
N THR A 176 9.31 -15.65 -1.22
CA THR A 176 10.06 -14.80 -2.14
C THR A 176 10.40 -13.42 -1.56
N ALA A 177 10.00 -13.15 -0.30
CA ALA A 177 10.12 -11.81 0.26
C ALA A 177 11.52 -11.47 0.72
N HIS A 178 11.91 -10.23 0.44
CA HIS A 178 13.07 -9.57 0.99
C HIS A 178 12.64 -8.41 1.91
N LEU A 179 13.19 -8.34 3.13
CA LEU A 179 12.86 -7.28 4.09
C LEU A 179 13.96 -6.21 4.12
N GLU A 180 13.54 -4.96 3.94
CA GLU A 180 14.38 -3.77 4.10
C GLU A 180 13.90 -2.90 5.26
N VAL A 181 14.74 -2.66 6.25
CA VAL A 181 14.43 -1.76 7.37
C VAL A 181 15.22 -0.46 7.21
N ILE A 182 14.52 0.61 6.86
CA ILE A 182 15.15 1.91 6.58
C ILE A 182 15.48 2.63 7.88
N GLN A 183 16.75 2.72 8.21
CA GLN A 183 17.21 3.30 9.46
C GLN A 183 16.87 4.80 9.54
N GLY A 184 16.33 5.21 10.69
CA GLY A 184 15.94 6.59 10.95
C GLY A 184 14.64 7.04 10.28
N ALA A 185 14.06 6.25 9.37
CA ALA A 185 12.85 6.60 8.64
C ALA A 185 11.56 6.33 9.46
N GLY A 186 10.56 7.18 9.25
CA GLY A 186 9.20 7.02 9.78
C GLY A 186 8.25 6.36 8.77
N HIS A 187 6.93 6.52 8.99
CA HIS A 187 5.88 5.93 8.15
C HIS A 187 5.89 6.47 6.72
N GLN A 188 5.92 7.78 6.56
CA GLN A 188 5.86 8.48 5.27
C GLN A 188 7.26 8.81 4.71
N TRP A 189 8.19 7.85 4.77
CA TRP A 189 9.56 8.07 4.32
C TRP A 189 9.69 8.27 2.81
N HIS A 190 8.74 7.82 2.01
CA HIS A 190 8.66 8.07 0.57
C HIS A 190 8.56 9.59 0.26
N ALA A 191 7.83 10.33 1.09
CA ALA A 191 7.72 11.78 0.95
C ALA A 191 8.94 12.52 1.54
N ALA A 192 9.48 12.02 2.67
CA ALA A 192 10.63 12.63 3.33
C ALA A 192 11.96 12.36 2.59
N HIS A 193 12.09 11.21 1.93
CA HIS A 193 13.32 10.73 1.29
C HIS A 193 13.03 10.09 -0.08
N PRO A 194 12.46 10.83 -1.05
CA PRO A 194 12.00 10.27 -2.33
C PRO A 194 13.13 9.63 -3.16
N GLN A 195 14.34 10.20 -3.13
CA GLN A 195 15.50 9.64 -3.82
C GLN A 195 15.89 8.28 -3.23
N LEU A 196 15.86 8.15 -1.90
CA LEU A 196 16.18 6.90 -1.23
C LEU A 196 15.11 5.86 -1.54
N PHE A 197 13.82 6.25 -1.55
CA PHE A 197 12.72 5.36 -1.94
C PHE A 197 12.92 4.83 -3.36
N ALA A 198 13.18 5.71 -4.31
CA ALA A 198 13.43 5.35 -5.70
C ALA A 198 14.63 4.41 -5.83
N CYS A 199 15.72 4.63 -5.08
CA CYS A 199 16.89 3.75 -5.08
C CYS A 199 16.54 2.31 -4.63
N TYR A 200 15.74 2.15 -3.57
CA TYR A 200 15.30 0.83 -3.13
C TYR A 200 14.32 0.19 -4.11
N LEU A 201 13.43 0.99 -4.72
CA LEU A 201 12.53 0.51 -5.75
C LEU A 201 13.28 0.04 -7.00
N THR A 202 14.25 0.81 -7.50
CA THR A 202 15.09 0.40 -8.64
C THR A 202 15.78 -0.94 -8.35
N LYS A 203 16.41 -1.09 -7.19
CA LYS A 203 17.01 -2.37 -6.78
C LYS A 203 16.03 -3.54 -6.74
N HIS A 204 14.75 -3.26 -6.48
CA HIS A 204 13.70 -4.28 -6.53
C HIS A 204 13.34 -4.64 -7.97
N LEU A 205 13.22 -3.64 -8.85
CA LEU A 205 12.86 -3.82 -10.26
C LEU A 205 13.96 -4.54 -11.06
N ASP A 206 15.21 -4.47 -10.63
CA ASP A 206 16.38 -5.10 -11.25
C ASP A 206 16.55 -6.58 -10.84
N ARG A 207 15.66 -7.13 -10.00
CA ARG A 207 15.71 -8.55 -9.53
C ARG A 207 14.91 -9.47 -10.42
#